data_5f46b7e529734e016fd7906020be8a7c
#
_entry.id   5f46b7e529734e016fd7906020be8a7c
#
_cell.length_a   1.000
_cell.length_b   1.000
_cell.length_c   1.000
_cell.angle_alpha   90.00
_cell.angle_beta   90.00
_cell.angle_gamma   90.00
#
_symmetry.space_group_name_H-M   'P 1'
#
loop_
_entity.id
_entity.type
_entity.pdbx_description
1 polymer ?
#
loop_
_entity_poly.entity_id
_entity_poly.type
_entity_poly.pdbx_seq_one_letter_code
_entity_poly.pdbx_strand_id
1 'polypeptide(L)'
;MGEMIKVSMPKWGLSMVQGTVSDWLVDEGDEVEKGQEIVEIETDKISNVLESPGSGFLRRITAHSGESLPVAALLGVIADDGASEDEINSFIEREQAEAENLATEASDPLTVIKSFEWNSLNIRYIDSGEGDNPLICLHGFGGDKNNWQFNLAAIASYRRILALDFPSHGDSTVSKEHSCPSSFAQIVLAIMDHLEFEKVDLVGHSMGGLVALKVAQENPMKIGSLTLLAPAGIGADINSGYVDGFAKANSRNELKNLAPLLFANKEMVTRQMIADLLKYKRLDGVEAALVHLAAKLHI
;
A
#
# COMPACT_ATOMS: atom_id res chain seq x y z
N MET A 1 31.10 -9.42 -14.16
CA MET A 1 29.73 -9.87 -13.88
C MET A 1 28.81 -8.87 -14.52
N GLY A 2 28.07 -9.28 -15.55
CA GLY A 2 27.04 -8.44 -16.18
C GLY A 2 25.92 -8.18 -15.17
N GLU A 3 25.25 -7.05 -15.29
CA GLU A 3 24.09 -6.71 -14.46
C GLU A 3 22.94 -7.65 -14.83
N MET A 4 22.42 -8.42 -13.85
CA MET A 4 21.25 -9.26 -14.02
C MET A 4 20.05 -8.57 -13.42
N ILE A 5 18.97 -8.45 -14.19
CA ILE A 5 17.77 -7.73 -13.83
C ILE A 5 16.62 -8.71 -13.76
N LYS A 6 15.95 -8.78 -12.62
CA LYS A 6 14.77 -9.63 -12.46
C LYS A 6 13.53 -8.97 -13.04
N VAL A 7 12.75 -9.75 -13.78
CA VAL A 7 11.36 -9.44 -14.11
C VAL A 7 10.49 -10.16 -13.09
N SER A 8 9.73 -9.44 -12.29
CA SER A 8 8.93 -10.04 -11.21
C SER A 8 7.46 -9.74 -11.34
N MET A 9 6.61 -10.62 -10.80
CA MET A 9 5.17 -10.40 -10.70
C MET A 9 4.90 -9.08 -9.98
N PRO A 10 4.31 -8.09 -10.65
CA PRO A 10 4.10 -6.77 -10.08
C PRO A 10 2.99 -6.78 -9.02
N LYS A 11 2.98 -5.78 -8.17
CA LYS A 11 1.85 -5.50 -7.28
C LYS A 11 1.04 -4.32 -7.82
N TRP A 12 0.05 -4.61 -8.64
CA TRP A 12 -0.84 -3.60 -9.24
C TRP A 12 -2.08 -3.33 -8.39
N GLY A 13 -1.90 -3.06 -7.15
CA GLY A 13 -2.99 -2.78 -6.23
C GLY A 13 -2.77 -3.43 -4.88
N LEU A 14 -3.38 -2.84 -3.89
CA LEU A 14 -3.11 -3.15 -2.50
C LEU A 14 -3.62 -4.54 -2.09
N SER A 15 -4.69 -5.00 -2.73
CA SER A 15 -5.30 -6.32 -2.50
C SER A 15 -4.76 -7.41 -3.44
N MET A 16 -3.85 -7.10 -4.36
CA MET A 16 -3.29 -8.10 -5.27
C MET A 16 -2.32 -8.99 -4.51
N VAL A 17 -2.62 -10.28 -4.45
CA VAL A 17 -1.77 -11.31 -3.85
C VAL A 17 -1.11 -12.18 -4.91
N GLN A 18 -1.71 -12.28 -6.10
CA GLN A 18 -1.23 -13.06 -7.24
C GLN A 18 -1.69 -12.45 -8.56
N GLY A 19 -1.04 -12.85 -9.65
CA GLY A 19 -1.44 -12.56 -11.01
C GLY A 19 -1.20 -13.77 -11.90
N THR A 20 -1.89 -13.84 -13.04
CA THR A 20 -1.73 -14.88 -14.05
C THR A 20 -1.00 -14.30 -15.25
N VAL A 21 0.07 -14.93 -15.69
CA VAL A 21 0.74 -14.58 -16.94
C VAL A 21 -0.19 -14.94 -18.10
N SER A 22 -0.69 -13.94 -18.83
CA SER A 22 -1.56 -14.18 -20.00
C SER A 22 -0.73 -14.51 -21.21
N ASP A 23 0.21 -13.62 -21.58
CA ASP A 23 1.09 -13.83 -22.71
C ASP A 23 2.40 -13.03 -22.58
N TRP A 24 3.49 -13.56 -23.16
CA TRP A 24 4.74 -12.82 -23.32
C TRP A 24 4.72 -12.11 -24.68
N LEU A 25 5.07 -10.83 -24.68
CA LEU A 25 5.12 -9.99 -25.90
C LEU A 25 6.50 -9.99 -26.54
N VAL A 26 7.46 -10.70 -25.94
CA VAL A 26 8.85 -10.86 -26.37
C VAL A 26 9.29 -12.30 -26.11
N ASP A 27 10.25 -12.78 -26.89
CA ASP A 27 10.79 -14.13 -26.78
C ASP A 27 12.14 -14.14 -26.04
N GLU A 28 12.55 -15.32 -25.54
CA GLU A 28 13.91 -15.50 -25.02
C GLU A 28 14.95 -15.24 -26.14
N GLY A 29 15.92 -14.38 -25.81
CA GLY A 29 16.94 -13.91 -26.74
C GLY A 29 16.66 -12.54 -27.34
N ASP A 30 15.45 -12.00 -27.18
CA ASP A 30 15.13 -10.66 -27.68
C ASP A 30 15.82 -9.59 -26.84
N GLU A 31 16.29 -8.53 -27.51
CA GLU A 31 16.76 -7.31 -26.87
C GLU A 31 15.56 -6.47 -26.42
N VAL A 32 15.57 -6.03 -25.17
CA VAL A 32 14.51 -5.21 -24.59
C VAL A 32 15.06 -3.91 -24.01
N GLU A 33 14.27 -2.85 -24.12
CA GLU A 33 14.59 -1.56 -23.55
C GLU A 33 13.78 -1.33 -22.25
N LYS A 34 14.36 -0.58 -21.31
CA LYS A 34 13.64 -0.17 -20.09
C LYS A 34 12.35 0.58 -20.42
N GLY A 35 11.22 0.09 -19.90
CA GLY A 35 9.89 0.64 -20.14
C GLY A 35 9.19 0.07 -21.38
N GLN A 36 9.83 -0.88 -22.11
CA GLN A 36 9.18 -1.65 -23.16
C GLN A 36 8.17 -2.62 -22.55
N GLU A 37 7.00 -2.77 -23.19
CA GLU A 37 5.99 -3.76 -22.82
C GLU A 37 6.50 -5.17 -23.14
N ILE A 38 6.53 -6.07 -22.13
CA ILE A 38 7.17 -7.39 -22.26
C ILE A 38 6.27 -8.56 -21.89
N VAL A 39 5.30 -8.39 -20.99
CA VAL A 39 4.40 -9.49 -20.60
C VAL A 39 3.04 -8.98 -20.17
N GLU A 40 1.98 -9.64 -20.63
CA GLU A 40 0.60 -9.40 -20.20
C GLU A 40 0.28 -10.23 -18.95
N ILE A 41 -0.29 -9.57 -17.94
CA ILE A 41 -0.68 -10.20 -16.68
C ILE A 41 -2.13 -9.91 -16.40
N GLU A 42 -2.90 -10.94 -16.08
CA GLU A 42 -4.28 -10.86 -15.65
C GLU A 42 -4.41 -11.04 -14.14
N THR A 43 -5.28 -10.27 -13.54
CA THR A 43 -5.67 -10.38 -12.13
C THR A 43 -7.17 -10.57 -12.03
N ASP A 44 -7.69 -10.84 -10.85
CA ASP A 44 -9.14 -10.92 -10.59
C ASP A 44 -9.93 -9.65 -10.97
N LYS A 45 -9.25 -8.54 -11.22
CA LYS A 45 -9.88 -7.23 -11.46
C LYS A 45 -9.49 -6.57 -12.78
N ILE A 46 -8.29 -6.82 -13.28
CA ILE A 46 -7.75 -6.16 -14.48
C ILE A 46 -6.79 -7.08 -15.23
N SER A 47 -6.69 -6.88 -16.57
CA SER A 47 -5.57 -7.28 -17.39
C SER A 47 -4.70 -6.06 -17.68
N ASN A 48 -3.38 -6.17 -17.55
CA ASN A 48 -2.45 -5.08 -17.77
C ASN A 48 -1.09 -5.62 -18.25
N VAL A 49 -0.27 -4.75 -18.83
CA VAL A 49 1.04 -5.10 -19.37
C VAL A 49 2.14 -4.68 -18.41
N LEU A 50 3.09 -5.57 -18.16
CA LEU A 50 4.31 -5.28 -17.41
C LEU A 50 5.38 -4.75 -18.35
N GLU A 51 5.91 -3.58 -17.99
CA GLU A 51 7.05 -2.96 -18.69
C GLU A 51 8.38 -3.53 -18.17
N SER A 52 9.37 -3.64 -19.04
CA SER A 52 10.73 -4.06 -18.67
C SER A 52 11.35 -3.13 -17.63
N PRO A 53 11.86 -3.66 -16.50
CA PRO A 53 12.51 -2.87 -15.46
C PRO A 53 13.89 -2.32 -15.87
N GLY A 54 14.50 -2.88 -16.92
CA GLY A 54 15.80 -2.47 -17.41
C GLY A 54 16.01 -2.83 -18.87
N SER A 55 17.17 -2.47 -19.43
CA SER A 55 17.57 -2.82 -20.81
C SER A 55 18.55 -3.99 -20.82
N GLY A 56 18.52 -4.81 -21.86
CA GLY A 56 19.35 -5.99 -22.06
C GLY A 56 18.65 -7.05 -22.89
N PHE A 57 19.06 -8.31 -22.81
CA PHE A 57 18.44 -9.44 -23.48
C PHE A 57 17.56 -10.22 -22.50
N LEU A 58 16.34 -10.60 -22.91
CA LEU A 58 15.52 -11.54 -22.14
C LEU A 58 16.15 -12.93 -22.23
N ARG A 59 16.92 -13.30 -21.22
CA ARG A 59 17.73 -14.53 -21.22
C ARG A 59 16.96 -15.76 -20.76
N ARG A 60 15.94 -15.58 -19.93
CA ARG A 60 15.12 -16.68 -19.42
C ARG A 60 13.72 -16.23 -19.06
N ILE A 61 12.74 -17.02 -19.49
CA ILE A 61 11.34 -16.99 -19.04
C ILE A 61 11.17 -18.09 -17.99
N THR A 62 10.81 -17.73 -16.76
CA THR A 62 10.61 -18.70 -15.66
C THR A 62 9.11 -18.92 -15.36
N ALA A 63 8.24 -18.09 -15.92
CA ALA A 63 6.78 -18.18 -15.77
C ALA A 63 6.11 -18.19 -17.13
N HIS A 64 5.31 -19.21 -17.42
CA HIS A 64 4.68 -19.41 -18.73
C HIS A 64 3.22 -18.93 -18.76
N SER A 65 2.69 -18.73 -19.97
CA SER A 65 1.27 -18.35 -20.15
C SER A 65 0.33 -19.33 -19.47
N GLY A 66 -0.64 -18.81 -18.73
CA GLY A 66 -1.60 -19.55 -17.91
C GLY A 66 -1.14 -19.82 -16.47
N GLU A 67 0.09 -19.52 -16.10
CA GLU A 67 0.58 -19.72 -14.74
C GLU A 67 0.17 -18.55 -13.83
N SER A 68 -0.42 -18.90 -12.67
CA SER A 68 -0.76 -17.95 -11.61
C SER A 68 0.32 -17.96 -10.54
N LEU A 69 0.92 -16.82 -10.30
CA LEU A 69 2.07 -16.67 -9.41
C LEU A 69 1.84 -15.55 -8.39
N PRO A 70 2.38 -15.67 -7.17
CA PRO A 70 2.26 -14.64 -6.17
C PRO A 70 3.02 -13.36 -6.58
N VAL A 71 2.63 -12.23 -6.01
CA VAL A 71 3.39 -10.96 -6.12
C VAL A 71 4.84 -11.19 -5.73
N ALA A 72 5.76 -10.53 -6.46
CA ALA A 72 7.21 -10.66 -6.34
C ALA A 72 7.83 -11.97 -6.87
N ALA A 73 7.03 -12.97 -7.29
CA ALA A 73 7.56 -14.16 -7.95
C ALA A 73 8.35 -13.80 -9.21
N LEU A 74 9.44 -14.52 -9.47
CA LEU A 74 10.27 -14.33 -10.64
C LEU A 74 9.53 -14.79 -11.89
N LEU A 75 9.38 -13.91 -12.90
CA LEU A 75 8.76 -14.19 -14.19
C LEU A 75 9.82 -14.42 -15.27
N GLY A 76 10.97 -13.75 -15.17
CA GLY A 76 12.04 -13.86 -16.15
C GLY A 76 13.29 -13.11 -15.72
N VAL A 77 14.36 -13.28 -16.51
CA VAL A 77 15.68 -12.67 -16.26
C VAL A 77 16.13 -11.93 -17.51
N ILE A 78 16.49 -10.66 -17.35
CA ILE A 78 17.15 -9.84 -18.37
C ILE A 78 18.62 -9.70 -17.95
N ALA A 79 19.53 -9.87 -18.91
CA ALA A 79 20.96 -9.72 -18.68
C ALA A 79 21.68 -9.29 -19.96
N ASP A 80 22.96 -8.92 -19.82
CA ASP A 80 23.85 -8.66 -20.95
C ASP A 80 24.05 -9.94 -21.81
N ASP A 81 24.40 -9.77 -23.08
CA ASP A 81 24.65 -10.89 -24.02
C ASP A 81 25.77 -11.84 -23.56
N GLY A 82 26.71 -11.33 -22.77
CA GLY A 82 27.84 -12.10 -22.24
C GLY A 82 27.58 -12.92 -20.96
N ALA A 83 26.37 -12.88 -20.39
CA ALA A 83 26.05 -13.64 -19.19
C ALA A 83 26.00 -15.15 -19.49
N SER A 84 26.70 -15.95 -18.67
CA SER A 84 26.74 -17.40 -18.85
C SER A 84 25.47 -18.07 -18.31
N GLU A 85 25.14 -19.25 -18.83
CA GLU A 85 23.98 -20.05 -18.37
C GLU A 85 24.09 -20.42 -16.88
N ASP A 86 25.32 -20.69 -16.37
CA ASP A 86 25.54 -21.00 -14.95
C ASP A 86 25.26 -19.79 -14.06
N GLU A 87 25.63 -18.57 -14.50
CA GLU A 87 25.32 -17.35 -13.77
C GLU A 87 23.80 -17.06 -13.76
N ILE A 88 23.13 -17.27 -14.89
CA ILE A 88 21.67 -17.09 -15.01
C ILE A 88 20.94 -18.09 -14.10
N ASN A 89 21.31 -19.36 -14.12
CA ASN A 89 20.70 -20.40 -13.28
C ASN A 89 20.93 -20.12 -11.78
N SER A 90 22.14 -19.73 -11.39
CA SER A 90 22.43 -19.36 -10.01
C SER A 90 21.66 -18.14 -9.55
N PHE A 91 21.42 -17.17 -10.44
CA PHE A 91 20.56 -16.01 -10.18
C PHE A 91 19.11 -16.46 -9.97
N ILE A 92 18.57 -17.32 -10.85
CA ILE A 92 17.21 -17.83 -10.75
C ILE A 92 17.00 -18.59 -9.44
N GLU A 93 17.91 -19.49 -9.08
CA GLU A 93 17.83 -20.26 -7.83
C GLU A 93 17.81 -19.34 -6.61
N ARG A 94 18.65 -18.31 -6.58
CA ARG A 94 18.68 -17.33 -5.49
C ARG A 94 17.38 -16.53 -5.42
N GLU A 95 16.90 -15.98 -6.55
CA GLU A 95 15.68 -15.15 -6.58
C GLU A 95 14.42 -15.99 -6.28
N GLN A 96 14.38 -17.27 -6.68
CA GLN A 96 13.29 -18.17 -6.32
C GLN A 96 13.31 -18.51 -4.83
N ALA A 97 14.49 -18.79 -4.26
CA ALA A 97 14.62 -19.02 -2.82
C ALA A 97 14.27 -17.77 -1.99
N GLU A 98 14.64 -16.57 -2.46
CA GLU A 98 14.21 -15.31 -1.85
C GLU A 98 12.71 -15.08 -1.98
N ALA A 99 12.13 -15.39 -3.16
CA ALA A 99 10.70 -15.28 -3.38
C ALA A 99 9.89 -16.31 -2.56
N GLU A 100 10.39 -17.53 -2.38
CA GLU A 100 9.80 -18.53 -1.50
C GLU A 100 9.85 -18.11 -0.03
N ASN A 101 10.96 -17.51 0.41
CA ASN A 101 11.07 -16.93 1.74
C ASN A 101 10.13 -15.75 1.93
N LEU A 102 10.04 -14.85 0.95
CA LEU A 102 9.08 -13.74 0.95
C LEU A 102 7.63 -14.19 0.80
N ALA A 103 7.36 -15.28 0.04
CA ALA A 103 6.04 -15.86 -0.10
C ALA A 103 5.61 -16.61 1.18
N THR A 104 6.55 -17.23 1.90
CA THR A 104 6.31 -17.78 3.24
C THR A 104 6.05 -16.66 4.25
N GLU A 105 6.72 -15.51 4.10
CA GLU A 105 6.45 -14.31 4.90
C GLU A 105 5.18 -13.57 4.44
N ALA A 106 4.84 -13.56 3.15
CA ALA A 106 3.64 -12.91 2.59
C ALA A 106 2.38 -13.79 2.64
N SER A 107 2.53 -15.12 2.73
CA SER A 107 1.47 -16.07 3.07
C SER A 107 1.37 -16.27 4.58
N ASP A 108 1.91 -15.32 5.34
CA ASP A 108 1.81 -15.36 6.79
C ASP A 108 0.31 -15.34 7.17
N PRO A 109 -0.21 -16.44 7.74
CA PRO A 109 -1.57 -16.48 8.26
C PRO A 109 -1.83 -15.41 9.33
N LEU A 110 -0.82 -14.61 9.65
CA LEU A 110 -0.87 -13.54 10.65
C LEU A 110 -1.50 -12.24 10.14
N THR A 111 -1.57 -11.98 8.80
CA THR A 111 -2.19 -10.75 8.30
C THR A 111 -3.64 -11.00 7.90
N VAL A 112 -4.56 -10.79 8.82
CA VAL A 112 -5.99 -10.98 8.58
C VAL A 112 -6.66 -9.62 8.40
N ILE A 113 -7.33 -9.42 7.25
CA ILE A 113 -8.20 -8.25 7.07
C ILE A 113 -9.53 -8.54 7.74
N LYS A 114 -9.84 -7.75 8.75
CA LYS A 114 -11.06 -7.81 9.55
C LYS A 114 -11.94 -6.60 9.31
N SER A 115 -13.12 -6.63 9.87
CA SER A 115 -14.03 -5.50 9.92
C SER A 115 -14.79 -5.45 11.22
N PHE A 116 -15.17 -4.25 11.65
CA PHE A 116 -16.15 -4.06 12.71
C PHE A 116 -17.16 -2.99 12.31
N GLU A 117 -18.35 -3.08 12.85
CA GLU A 117 -19.42 -2.12 12.57
C GLU A 117 -19.39 -0.99 13.61
N TRP A 118 -19.39 0.25 13.12
CA TRP A 118 -19.50 1.46 13.93
C TRP A 118 -20.51 2.42 13.28
N ASN A 119 -21.60 2.74 13.97
CA ASN A 119 -22.66 3.61 13.46
C ASN A 119 -23.14 3.23 12.05
N SER A 120 -23.38 1.94 11.80
CA SER A 120 -23.72 1.37 10.49
C SER A 120 -22.65 1.54 9.40
N LEU A 121 -21.43 1.92 9.77
CA LEU A 121 -20.28 1.93 8.88
C LEU A 121 -19.46 0.65 9.12
N ASN A 122 -19.10 0.00 8.04
CA ASN A 122 -18.14 -1.11 8.07
C ASN A 122 -16.73 -0.54 8.01
N ILE A 123 -15.99 -0.66 9.10
CA ILE A 123 -14.60 -0.19 9.23
C ILE A 123 -13.67 -1.38 9.00
N ARG A 124 -12.80 -1.26 8.00
CA ARG A 124 -11.85 -2.30 7.63
C ARG A 124 -10.51 -2.07 8.33
N TYR A 125 -9.88 -3.14 8.76
CA TYR A 125 -8.55 -3.06 9.38
C TYR A 125 -7.76 -4.34 9.17
N ILE A 126 -6.44 -4.21 9.19
CA ILE A 126 -5.50 -5.32 9.31
C ILE A 126 -5.31 -5.59 10.80
N ASP A 127 -5.28 -6.87 11.19
CA ASP A 127 -4.93 -7.33 12.52
C ASP A 127 -3.88 -8.43 12.38
N SER A 128 -2.71 -8.23 12.96
CA SER A 128 -1.55 -9.11 12.77
C SER A 128 -0.73 -9.20 14.05
N GLY A 129 -0.04 -10.32 14.25
CA GLY A 129 0.73 -10.59 15.46
C GLY A 129 -0.13 -10.80 16.70
N GLU A 130 0.51 -10.94 17.84
CA GLU A 130 -0.12 -11.23 19.14
C GLU A 130 0.45 -10.33 20.24
N GLY A 131 -0.24 -10.24 21.38
CA GLY A 131 0.20 -9.53 22.60
C GLY A 131 -0.82 -8.54 23.16
N ASP A 132 -0.66 -8.23 24.44
CA ASP A 132 -1.62 -7.45 25.23
C ASP A 132 -1.46 -5.92 25.08
N ASN A 133 -0.37 -5.45 24.47
CA ASN A 133 -0.14 -4.03 24.22
C ASN A 133 -0.03 -3.76 22.70
N PRO A 134 -1.16 -3.69 21.99
CA PRO A 134 -1.18 -3.55 20.54
C PRO A 134 -0.70 -2.16 20.09
N LEU A 135 -0.14 -2.12 18.88
CA LEU A 135 0.14 -0.91 18.14
C LEU A 135 -0.99 -0.64 17.16
N ILE A 136 -1.62 0.52 17.22
CA ILE A 136 -2.63 0.93 16.23
C ILE A 136 -2.01 1.97 15.29
N CYS A 137 -2.05 1.67 14.00
CA CYS A 137 -1.48 2.45 12.92
C CYS A 137 -2.57 3.25 12.19
N LEU A 138 -2.38 4.58 12.10
CA LEU A 138 -3.34 5.53 11.56
C LEU A 138 -2.75 6.24 10.35
N HIS A 139 -3.36 6.04 9.18
CA HIS A 139 -2.88 6.59 7.90
C HIS A 139 -3.18 8.09 7.73
N GLY A 140 -2.52 8.71 6.76
CA GLY A 140 -2.70 10.10 6.37
C GLY A 140 -3.90 10.32 5.44
N PHE A 141 -4.15 11.59 5.09
CA PHE A 141 -5.17 11.99 4.14
C PHE A 141 -4.98 11.35 2.77
N GLY A 142 -6.00 10.68 2.26
CA GLY A 142 -5.96 9.96 0.99
C GLY A 142 -5.17 8.65 1.01
N GLY A 143 -4.68 8.22 2.19
CA GLY A 143 -4.04 6.92 2.41
C GLY A 143 -5.03 5.84 2.86
N ASP A 144 -4.51 4.68 3.22
CA ASP A 144 -5.27 3.54 3.75
C ASP A 144 -4.39 2.65 4.65
N LYS A 145 -4.95 1.55 5.17
CA LYS A 145 -4.26 0.57 6.02
C LYS A 145 -2.96 0.02 5.41
N ASN A 146 -2.89 -0.04 4.06
CA ASN A 146 -1.75 -0.60 3.35
C ASN A 146 -0.54 0.36 3.30
N ASN A 147 -0.69 1.61 3.74
CA ASN A 147 0.46 2.49 3.95
C ASN A 147 1.50 1.86 4.92
N TRP A 148 1.07 0.93 5.75
CA TRP A 148 1.88 0.25 6.75
C TRP A 148 2.43 -1.11 6.30
N GLN A 149 2.12 -1.56 5.08
CA GLN A 149 2.43 -2.91 4.59
C GLN A 149 3.89 -3.34 4.75
N PHE A 150 4.84 -2.42 4.58
CA PHE A 150 6.28 -2.69 4.73
C PHE A 150 6.74 -2.77 6.20
N ASN A 151 5.87 -2.41 7.13
CA ASN A 151 6.16 -2.42 8.56
C ASN A 151 5.44 -3.57 9.28
N LEU A 152 4.33 -4.08 8.70
CA LEU A 152 3.44 -5.02 9.36
C LEU A 152 4.15 -6.29 9.80
N ALA A 153 4.83 -7.00 8.91
CA ALA A 153 5.47 -8.27 9.22
C ALA A 153 6.56 -8.12 10.31
N ALA A 154 7.41 -7.10 10.17
CA ALA A 154 8.48 -6.83 11.14
C ALA A 154 7.92 -6.52 12.55
N ILE A 155 6.83 -5.76 12.64
CA ILE A 155 6.22 -5.43 13.93
C ILE A 155 5.40 -6.60 14.47
N ALA A 156 4.66 -7.31 13.61
CA ALA A 156 3.84 -8.45 13.99
C ALA A 156 4.66 -9.61 14.58
N SER A 157 5.95 -9.70 14.25
CA SER A 157 6.84 -10.73 14.80
C SER A 157 7.11 -10.61 16.31
N TYR A 158 6.84 -9.45 16.92
CA TYR A 158 7.11 -9.22 18.35
C TYR A 158 5.96 -8.55 19.11
N ARG A 159 4.89 -8.07 18.42
CA ARG A 159 3.71 -7.49 19.07
C ARG A 159 2.51 -7.46 18.13
N ARG A 160 1.31 -7.42 18.69
CA ARG A 160 0.09 -7.23 17.89
C ARG A 160 0.06 -5.82 17.27
N ILE A 161 -0.30 -5.75 15.99
CA ILE A 161 -0.40 -4.51 15.21
C ILE A 161 -1.73 -4.47 14.48
N LEU A 162 -2.40 -3.32 14.55
CA LEU A 162 -3.60 -3.02 13.79
C LEU A 162 -3.32 -1.85 12.85
N ALA A 163 -3.81 -1.91 11.60
CA ALA A 163 -3.82 -0.78 10.69
C ALA A 163 -5.24 -0.57 10.18
N LEU A 164 -5.81 0.61 10.40
CA LEU A 164 -7.20 0.92 10.11
C LEU A 164 -7.36 1.65 8.78
N ASP A 165 -8.50 1.42 8.10
CA ASP A 165 -9.03 2.32 7.09
C ASP A 165 -10.07 3.24 7.74
N PHE A 166 -9.86 4.55 7.71
CA PHE A 166 -10.89 5.49 8.13
C PHE A 166 -12.07 5.54 7.13
N PRO A 167 -13.26 6.00 7.55
CA PRO A 167 -14.36 6.23 6.62
C PRO A 167 -13.94 6.98 5.36
N SER A 168 -14.45 6.54 4.23
CA SER A 168 -14.11 7.07 2.89
C SER A 168 -12.66 6.87 2.46
N HIS A 169 -11.92 5.95 3.12
CA HIS A 169 -10.57 5.55 2.75
C HIS A 169 -10.49 4.02 2.64
N GLY A 170 -9.60 3.53 1.77
CA GLY A 170 -9.37 2.11 1.57
C GLY A 170 -10.66 1.34 1.26
N ASP A 171 -10.91 0.28 2.04
CA ASP A 171 -12.07 -0.61 1.90
C ASP A 171 -13.19 -0.30 2.91
N SER A 172 -13.06 0.75 3.71
CA SER A 172 -14.09 1.17 4.67
C SER A 172 -15.24 1.90 3.99
N THR A 173 -16.42 1.88 4.63
CA THR A 173 -17.62 2.52 4.12
C THR A 173 -17.40 4.01 3.81
N VAL A 174 -17.84 4.45 2.65
CA VAL A 174 -17.84 5.86 2.27
C VAL A 174 -18.91 6.61 3.06
N SER A 175 -18.51 7.63 3.80
CA SER A 175 -19.41 8.47 4.59
C SER A 175 -18.88 9.89 4.72
N LYS A 176 -19.50 10.83 4.04
CA LYS A 176 -19.14 12.24 4.14
C LYS A 176 -19.33 12.77 5.56
N GLU A 177 -20.41 12.38 6.24
CA GLU A 177 -20.73 12.84 7.59
C GLU A 177 -19.66 12.48 8.61
N HIS A 178 -19.11 11.26 8.50
CA HIS A 178 -18.12 10.73 9.42
C HIS A 178 -16.67 10.93 8.94
N SER A 179 -16.46 11.59 7.79
CA SER A 179 -15.12 11.93 7.31
C SER A 179 -14.62 13.21 7.97
N CYS A 180 -14.22 13.10 9.25
CA CYS A 180 -13.58 14.17 10.00
C CYS A 180 -12.70 13.60 11.13
N PRO A 181 -11.67 14.35 11.58
CA PRO A 181 -10.74 13.89 12.63
C PRO A 181 -11.42 13.49 13.94
N SER A 182 -12.53 14.12 14.32
CA SER A 182 -13.26 13.79 15.55
C SER A 182 -13.96 12.43 15.45
N SER A 183 -14.63 12.13 14.31
CA SER A 183 -15.22 10.80 14.08
C SER A 183 -14.13 9.72 14.00
N PHE A 184 -12.99 10.03 13.40
CA PHE A 184 -11.87 9.09 13.33
C PHE A 184 -11.30 8.76 14.72
N ALA A 185 -11.19 9.75 15.62
CA ALA A 185 -10.80 9.50 17.00
C ALA A 185 -11.81 8.60 17.73
N GLN A 186 -13.12 8.83 17.54
CA GLN A 186 -14.16 7.96 18.11
C GLN A 186 -14.09 6.53 17.57
N ILE A 187 -13.76 6.33 16.28
CA ILE A 187 -13.57 5.01 15.68
C ILE A 187 -12.37 4.30 16.31
N VAL A 188 -11.26 5.01 16.56
CA VAL A 188 -10.10 4.42 17.24
C VAL A 188 -10.48 3.96 18.65
N LEU A 189 -11.24 4.76 19.40
CA LEU A 189 -11.72 4.35 20.72
C LEU A 189 -12.70 3.18 20.64
N ALA A 190 -13.60 3.20 19.65
CA ALA A 190 -14.59 2.13 19.47
C ALA A 190 -13.94 0.78 19.11
N ILE A 191 -12.89 0.77 18.28
CA ILE A 191 -12.17 -0.48 17.97
C ILE A 191 -11.37 -0.98 19.18
N MET A 192 -10.82 -0.08 20.00
CA MET A 192 -10.20 -0.45 21.26
C MET A 192 -11.19 -1.14 22.20
N ASP A 193 -12.40 -0.57 22.35
CA ASP A 193 -13.45 -1.15 23.18
C ASP A 193 -13.98 -2.48 22.58
N HIS A 194 -14.13 -2.56 21.24
CA HIS A 194 -14.55 -3.77 20.52
C HIS A 194 -13.57 -4.95 20.69
N LEU A 195 -12.27 -4.65 20.73
CA LEU A 195 -11.21 -5.64 20.90
C LEU A 195 -10.75 -5.79 22.36
N GLU A 196 -11.44 -5.14 23.29
CA GLU A 196 -11.19 -5.18 24.73
C GLU A 196 -9.77 -4.73 25.12
N PHE A 197 -9.21 -3.74 24.40
CA PHE A 197 -7.91 -3.19 24.72
C PHE A 197 -7.99 -2.15 25.84
N GLU A 198 -7.36 -2.45 26.97
CA GLU A 198 -7.26 -1.50 28.06
C GLU A 198 -6.31 -0.35 27.72
N LYS A 199 -5.21 -0.64 27.03
CA LYS A 199 -4.16 0.30 26.67
C LYS A 199 -3.54 -0.06 25.32
N VAL A 200 -3.22 0.97 24.51
CA VAL A 200 -2.59 0.80 23.20
C VAL A 200 -1.47 1.82 22.99
N ASP A 201 -0.53 1.50 22.11
CA ASP A 201 0.34 2.49 21.51
C ASP A 201 -0.24 2.95 20.17
N LEU A 202 -0.09 4.23 19.85
CA LEU A 202 -0.56 4.81 18.59
C LEU A 202 0.62 5.26 17.74
N VAL A 203 0.57 4.94 16.45
CA VAL A 203 1.41 5.59 15.45
C VAL A 203 0.52 6.25 14.41
N GLY A 204 0.71 7.54 14.17
CA GLY A 204 -0.09 8.31 13.23
C GLY A 204 0.78 9.08 12.23
N HIS A 205 0.47 8.91 10.94
CA HIS A 205 1.09 9.66 9.87
C HIS A 205 0.20 10.82 9.43
N SER A 206 0.74 12.04 9.38
CA SER A 206 0.03 13.21 8.87
C SER A 206 -1.32 13.43 9.59
N MET A 207 -2.45 13.33 8.88
CA MET A 207 -3.81 13.35 9.44
C MET A 207 -4.00 12.31 10.56
N GLY A 208 -3.46 11.09 10.39
CA GLY A 208 -3.50 10.07 11.43
C GLY A 208 -2.78 10.49 12.71
N GLY A 209 -1.76 11.34 12.60
CA GLY A 209 -1.10 11.97 13.74
C GLY A 209 -2.01 12.93 14.50
N LEU A 210 -2.79 13.75 13.79
CA LEU A 210 -3.82 14.60 14.39
C LEU A 210 -4.88 13.77 15.12
N VAL A 211 -5.33 12.67 14.50
CA VAL A 211 -6.29 11.75 15.13
C VAL A 211 -5.71 11.13 16.40
N ALA A 212 -4.46 10.65 16.34
CA ALA A 212 -3.77 10.09 17.51
C ALA A 212 -3.66 11.10 18.68
N LEU A 213 -3.35 12.35 18.37
CA LEU A 213 -3.32 13.43 19.36
C LEU A 213 -4.69 13.66 20.00
N LYS A 214 -5.78 13.67 19.22
CA LYS A 214 -7.14 13.81 19.74
C LYS A 214 -7.51 12.65 20.65
N VAL A 215 -7.22 11.40 20.25
CA VAL A 215 -7.47 10.22 21.09
C VAL A 215 -6.72 10.32 22.41
N ALA A 216 -5.44 10.69 22.38
CA ALA A 216 -4.62 10.83 23.59
C ALA A 216 -5.08 11.97 24.49
N GLN A 217 -5.54 13.08 23.92
CA GLN A 217 -6.08 14.21 24.67
C GLN A 217 -7.38 13.82 25.41
N GLU A 218 -8.27 13.11 24.72
CA GLU A 218 -9.59 12.73 25.27
C GLU A 218 -9.48 11.53 26.24
N ASN A 219 -8.54 10.60 26.01
CA ASN A 219 -8.39 9.36 26.77
C ASN A 219 -6.93 9.04 27.12
N PRO A 220 -6.22 9.90 27.86
CA PRO A 220 -4.79 9.74 28.11
C PRO A 220 -4.43 8.45 28.85
N MET A 221 -5.33 7.91 29.66
CA MET A 221 -5.09 6.68 30.42
C MET A 221 -5.10 5.42 29.54
N LYS A 222 -5.77 5.48 28.39
CA LYS A 222 -5.82 4.38 27.41
C LYS A 222 -4.62 4.35 26.47
N ILE A 223 -3.73 5.36 26.50
CA ILE A 223 -2.62 5.49 25.57
C ILE A 223 -1.29 5.23 26.30
N GLY A 224 -0.54 4.26 25.78
CA GLY A 224 0.79 3.91 26.27
C GLY A 224 1.87 4.86 25.76
N SER A 225 1.88 5.03 24.44
CA SER A 225 2.80 5.96 23.76
C SER A 225 2.19 6.49 22.47
N LEU A 226 2.74 7.63 21.99
CA LEU A 226 2.44 8.23 20.71
C LEU A 226 3.68 8.32 19.86
N THR A 227 3.62 7.78 18.64
CA THR A 227 4.61 8.01 17.60
C THR A 227 3.97 8.84 16.50
N LEU A 228 4.50 10.01 16.24
CA LEU A 228 3.94 10.98 15.29
C LEU A 228 4.89 11.15 14.11
N LEU A 229 4.44 10.74 12.92
CA LEU A 229 5.20 10.82 11.68
C LEU A 229 4.65 11.99 10.85
N ALA A 230 5.41 13.10 10.78
CA ALA A 230 4.99 14.33 10.10
C ALA A 230 3.52 14.72 10.40
N PRO A 231 3.11 14.83 11.68
CA PRO A 231 1.71 14.95 12.07
C PRO A 231 1.10 16.27 11.63
N ALA A 232 -0.16 16.25 11.22
CA ALA A 232 -0.99 17.44 11.21
C ALA A 232 -1.36 17.84 12.64
N GLY A 233 -1.61 19.14 12.89
CA GLY A 233 -2.06 19.63 14.19
C GLY A 233 -0.94 19.96 15.19
N ILE A 234 0.33 19.81 14.83
CA ILE A 234 1.48 20.35 15.55
C ILE A 234 2.08 21.47 14.70
N GLY A 235 1.76 22.72 15.04
CA GLY A 235 2.11 23.88 14.23
C GLY A 235 0.94 24.35 13.36
N ALA A 236 1.09 25.55 12.80
CA ALA A 236 0.04 26.23 12.06
C ALA A 236 -0.06 25.83 10.59
N ASP A 237 0.98 25.19 10.03
CA ASP A 237 1.11 25.00 8.59
C ASP A 237 0.75 23.56 8.18
N ILE A 238 -0.23 23.46 7.31
CA ILE A 238 -0.51 22.26 6.51
C ILE A 238 -0.30 22.61 5.04
N ASN A 239 0.21 21.67 4.23
CA ASN A 239 0.28 21.89 2.79
C ASN A 239 -1.13 21.89 2.18
N SER A 240 -1.81 23.05 2.25
CA SER A 240 -3.15 23.23 1.72
C SER A 240 -3.22 22.94 0.22
N GLY A 241 -2.15 23.27 -0.52
CA GLY A 241 -2.07 22.97 -1.95
C GLY A 241 -2.15 21.49 -2.27
N TYR A 242 -1.54 20.63 -1.42
CA TYR A 242 -1.69 19.19 -1.53
C TYR A 242 -3.09 18.73 -1.09
N VAL A 243 -3.53 19.10 0.10
CA VAL A 243 -4.78 18.61 0.68
C VAL A 243 -5.97 18.98 -0.19
N ASP A 244 -6.13 20.25 -0.54
CA ASP A 244 -7.23 20.75 -1.36
C ASP A 244 -7.13 20.27 -2.81
N GLY A 245 -5.90 20.26 -3.36
CA GLY A 245 -5.63 19.75 -4.69
C GLY A 245 -5.98 18.27 -4.82
N PHE A 246 -5.50 17.44 -3.89
CA PHE A 246 -5.82 16.01 -3.88
C PHE A 246 -7.31 15.75 -3.69
N ALA A 247 -7.98 16.47 -2.77
CA ALA A 247 -9.40 16.31 -2.53
C ALA A 247 -10.23 16.50 -3.81
N LYS A 248 -9.84 17.45 -4.68
CA LYS A 248 -10.57 17.83 -5.90
C LYS A 248 -10.03 17.16 -7.18
N ALA A 249 -8.81 16.60 -7.15
CA ALA A 249 -8.22 15.98 -8.32
C ALA A 249 -9.09 14.82 -8.83
N ASN A 250 -9.42 14.82 -10.11
CA ASN A 250 -10.24 13.79 -10.75
C ASN A 250 -9.66 13.28 -12.08
N SER A 251 -8.47 13.73 -12.42
CA SER A 251 -7.75 13.33 -13.62
C SER A 251 -6.35 12.78 -13.31
N ARG A 252 -5.84 11.95 -14.23
CA ARG A 252 -4.48 11.40 -14.15
C ARG A 252 -3.43 12.51 -14.08
N ASN A 253 -3.59 13.58 -14.84
CA ASN A 253 -2.63 14.68 -14.88
C ASN A 253 -2.56 15.46 -13.56
N GLU A 254 -3.70 15.70 -12.92
CA GLU A 254 -3.75 16.37 -11.61
C GLU A 254 -3.08 15.52 -10.55
N LEU A 255 -3.39 14.22 -10.48
CA LEU A 255 -2.77 13.31 -9.52
C LEU A 255 -1.27 13.13 -9.77
N LYS A 256 -0.82 13.11 -11.04
CA LYS A 256 0.62 13.05 -11.39
C LYS A 256 1.40 14.26 -10.87
N ASN A 257 0.77 15.42 -10.74
CA ASN A 257 1.40 16.62 -10.20
C ASN A 257 1.38 16.66 -8.66
N LEU A 258 0.43 16.01 -8.02
CA LEU A 258 0.23 16.04 -6.56
C LEU A 258 0.94 14.89 -5.84
N ALA A 259 0.87 13.67 -6.36
CA ALA A 259 1.46 12.50 -5.71
C ALA A 259 2.97 12.65 -5.42
N PRO A 260 3.80 13.26 -6.30
CA PRO A 260 5.21 13.47 -6.00
C PRO A 260 5.50 14.37 -4.78
N LEU A 261 4.52 15.14 -4.30
CA LEU A 261 4.66 15.96 -3.10
C LEU A 261 4.75 15.11 -1.81
N LEU A 262 4.35 13.84 -1.87
CA LEU A 262 4.39 12.89 -0.76
C LEU A 262 5.73 12.16 -0.62
N PHE A 263 6.61 12.25 -1.63
CA PHE A 263 7.83 11.44 -1.68
C PHE A 263 9.08 12.32 -1.75
N ALA A 264 10.10 11.96 -0.97
CA ALA A 264 11.42 12.58 -1.07
C ALA A 264 12.05 12.28 -2.45
N ASN A 265 11.94 11.03 -2.92
CA ASN A 265 12.28 10.66 -4.28
C ASN A 265 11.01 10.59 -5.14
N LYS A 266 10.86 11.56 -6.05
CA LYS A 266 9.69 11.68 -6.93
C LYS A 266 9.56 10.53 -7.94
N GLU A 267 10.65 9.83 -8.24
CA GLU A 267 10.68 8.68 -9.14
C GLU A 267 9.97 7.44 -8.56
N MET A 268 9.70 7.43 -7.26
CA MET A 268 8.90 6.39 -6.62
C MET A 268 7.42 6.44 -7.02
N VAL A 269 6.95 7.54 -7.59
CA VAL A 269 5.56 7.67 -8.06
C VAL A 269 5.40 6.97 -9.39
N THR A 270 4.87 5.76 -9.37
CA THR A 270 4.64 4.96 -10.56
C THR A 270 3.34 5.34 -11.29
N ARG A 271 3.24 4.96 -12.57
CA ARG A 271 2.00 5.11 -13.34
C ARG A 271 0.83 4.35 -12.68
N GLN A 272 1.14 3.20 -12.09
CA GLN A 272 0.17 2.37 -11.40
C GLN A 272 -0.38 3.05 -10.15
N MET A 273 0.47 3.63 -9.29
CA MET A 273 0.01 4.41 -8.14
C MET A 273 -1.01 5.50 -8.53
N ILE A 274 -0.74 6.20 -9.64
CA ILE A 274 -1.67 7.23 -10.16
C ILE A 274 -2.98 6.60 -10.64
N ALA A 275 -2.94 5.43 -11.27
CA ALA A 275 -4.14 4.72 -11.73
C ALA A 275 -4.98 4.26 -10.53
N ASP A 276 -4.37 3.71 -9.48
CA ASP A 276 -5.04 3.25 -8.27
C ASP A 276 -5.68 4.41 -7.50
N LEU A 277 -4.93 5.52 -7.34
CA LEU A 277 -5.47 6.74 -6.76
C LEU A 277 -6.68 7.25 -7.53
N LEU A 278 -6.61 7.25 -8.87
CA LEU A 278 -7.73 7.70 -9.71
C LEU A 278 -8.94 6.77 -9.58
N LYS A 279 -8.71 5.45 -9.51
CA LYS A 279 -9.77 4.46 -9.31
C LYS A 279 -10.46 4.67 -7.96
N TYR A 280 -9.70 4.81 -6.89
CA TYR A 280 -10.22 5.12 -5.56
C TYR A 280 -11.04 6.41 -5.55
N LYS A 281 -10.51 7.47 -6.13
CA LYS A 281 -11.16 8.79 -6.21
C LYS A 281 -12.48 8.78 -6.97
N ARG A 282 -12.69 7.83 -7.88
CA ARG A 282 -13.91 7.65 -8.68
C ARG A 282 -15.01 6.84 -8.00
N LEU A 283 -14.74 6.25 -6.84
CA LEU A 283 -15.77 5.60 -6.04
C LEU A 283 -16.82 6.64 -5.63
N ASP A 284 -18.10 6.23 -5.69
CA ASP A 284 -19.21 7.12 -5.38
C ASP A 284 -19.11 7.71 -3.98
N GLY A 285 -19.26 9.03 -3.88
CA GLY A 285 -19.19 9.78 -2.63
C GLY A 285 -17.79 10.09 -2.10
N VAL A 286 -16.71 9.46 -2.60
CA VAL A 286 -15.33 9.66 -2.09
C VAL A 286 -14.87 11.10 -2.27
N GLU A 287 -15.05 11.70 -3.46
CA GLU A 287 -14.65 13.10 -3.68
C GLU A 287 -15.32 14.05 -2.69
N ALA A 288 -16.64 13.92 -2.52
CA ALA A 288 -17.41 14.77 -1.61
C ALA A 288 -16.97 14.61 -0.14
N ALA A 289 -16.61 13.37 0.26
CA ALA A 289 -16.09 13.07 1.58
C ALA A 289 -14.69 13.66 1.80
N LEU A 290 -13.80 13.52 0.81
CA LEU A 290 -12.45 14.08 0.89
C LEU A 290 -12.45 15.61 0.90
N VAL A 291 -13.30 16.27 0.12
CA VAL A 291 -13.47 17.73 0.15
C VAL A 291 -13.97 18.19 1.52
N HIS A 292 -14.94 17.45 2.11
CA HIS A 292 -15.42 17.74 3.45
C HIS A 292 -14.31 17.58 4.51
N LEU A 293 -13.56 16.49 4.44
CA LEU A 293 -12.44 16.20 5.33
C LEU A 293 -11.34 17.26 5.22
N ALA A 294 -10.95 17.62 3.99
CA ALA A 294 -9.95 18.64 3.73
C ALA A 294 -10.28 19.97 4.45
N ALA A 295 -11.54 20.41 4.36
CA ALA A 295 -12.01 21.61 5.06
C ALA A 295 -11.95 21.52 6.60
N LYS A 296 -11.85 20.30 7.17
CA LYS A 296 -11.71 20.06 8.62
C LYS A 296 -10.26 19.87 9.05
N LEU A 297 -9.32 19.79 8.11
CA LEU A 297 -7.88 19.70 8.41
C LEU A 297 -7.21 21.08 8.45
N HIS A 298 -7.82 22.10 7.87
CA HIS A 298 -7.39 23.50 8.03
C HIS A 298 -7.72 23.97 9.44
N ILE A 299 -6.75 23.94 10.32
CA ILE A 299 -6.84 24.34 11.75
C ILE A 299 -6.32 25.77 11.89
#